data_f56be766b27b39d56988dc537389fba8
#
_entry.id   f56be766b27b39d56988dc537389fba8
#
_cell.length_a   1.000
_cell.length_b   1.000
_cell.length_c   1.000
_cell.angle_alpha   90.00
_cell.angle_beta   90.00
_cell.angle_gamma   90.00
#
_symmetry.space_group_name_H-M   'P 1'
#
loop_
_entity.id
_entity.type
_entity.pdbx_description
1 polymer ?
#
loop_
_entity_poly.entity_id
_entity_poly.type
_entity_poly.pdbx_seq_one_letter_code
_entity_poly.pdbx_strand_id
1 'polypeptide(L)'
;KALAIWEGGIAIHGALLAGTITLILFCRWRRQPFWDVLDVLVPSVALGQAIGRWGNFFNSEAFGVPTDLPWKLFIPAQSRPVMYSTSEFFHPTFLYESIWNLLLFGLLMLLFRRGLKAPGTLPSGAMSCVYLVGYSLGRVWIEGLRIDPLCIGSLPPACDGGIRIAQLMSCTLVALGVLGLWWLYQRKRPLPDPSGQRS
;
A
#
# COMPACT_ATOMS: atom_id res chain seq x y z
N LYS A 1 -11.83 -13.38 21.46
CA LYS A 1 -11.97 -12.23 20.50
C LYS A 1 -11.10 -12.35 19.22
N ALA A 2 -9.96 -13.06 19.24
CA ALA A 2 -9.10 -13.24 18.06
C ALA A 2 -9.76 -14.01 16.89
N LEU A 3 -10.85 -14.76 17.13
CA LEU A 3 -11.59 -15.51 16.12
C LEU A 3 -12.89 -14.81 15.67
N ALA A 4 -13.21 -13.66 16.25
CA ALA A 4 -14.43 -12.90 15.93
C ALA A 4 -14.18 -12.02 14.68
N ILE A 5 -14.09 -12.64 13.52
CA ILE A 5 -13.82 -12.01 12.22
C ILE A 5 -14.88 -10.95 11.87
N TRP A 6 -16.09 -11.10 12.39
CA TRP A 6 -17.22 -10.20 12.16
C TRP A 6 -17.19 -8.92 13.01
N GLU A 7 -16.31 -8.81 14.01
CA GLU A 7 -16.19 -7.59 14.84
C GLU A 7 -15.25 -6.52 14.22
N GLY A 8 -14.61 -6.83 13.09
CA GLY A 8 -13.71 -5.88 12.36
C GLY A 8 -12.33 -5.68 13.03
N GLY A 9 -11.52 -4.80 12.49
CA GLY A 9 -10.25 -4.33 13.07
C GLY A 9 -9.05 -5.28 12.99
N ILE A 10 -9.18 -6.52 13.46
CA ILE A 10 -8.07 -7.51 13.46
C ILE A 10 -8.06 -8.35 12.18
N ALA A 11 -9.17 -8.36 11.42
CA ALA A 11 -9.34 -9.21 10.23
C ALA A 11 -8.26 -8.98 9.16
N ILE A 12 -7.84 -7.73 8.93
CA ILE A 12 -6.83 -7.40 7.93
C ILE A 12 -5.46 -7.97 8.31
N HIS A 13 -5.04 -7.84 9.57
CA HIS A 13 -3.76 -8.37 10.04
C HIS A 13 -3.75 -9.90 9.99
N GLY A 14 -4.87 -10.53 10.36
CA GLY A 14 -5.06 -11.98 10.26
C GLY A 14 -4.99 -12.47 8.81
N ALA A 15 -5.63 -11.78 7.88
CA ALA A 15 -5.61 -12.11 6.46
C ALA A 15 -4.21 -11.95 5.85
N LEU A 16 -3.47 -10.88 6.20
CA LEU A 16 -2.09 -10.68 5.75
C LEU A 16 -1.15 -11.77 6.29
N LEU A 17 -1.27 -12.11 7.57
CA LEU A 17 -0.47 -13.17 8.18
C LEU A 17 -0.77 -14.53 7.54
N ALA A 18 -2.04 -14.90 7.45
CA ALA A 18 -2.47 -16.16 6.84
C ALA A 18 -2.07 -16.25 5.37
N GLY A 19 -2.25 -15.16 4.60
CA GLY A 19 -1.85 -15.06 3.20
C GLY A 19 -0.34 -15.21 3.02
N THR A 20 0.46 -14.58 3.87
CA THR A 20 1.93 -14.69 3.84
C THR A 20 2.39 -16.11 4.16
N ILE A 21 1.83 -16.73 5.22
CA ILE A 21 2.14 -18.11 5.58
C ILE A 21 1.76 -19.05 4.44
N THR A 22 0.56 -18.90 3.87
CA THR A 22 0.08 -19.71 2.74
C THR A 22 1.02 -19.58 1.53
N LEU A 23 1.45 -18.36 1.21
CA LEU A 23 2.39 -18.12 0.11
C LEU A 23 3.73 -18.81 0.37
N ILE A 24 4.28 -18.71 1.57
CA ILE A 24 5.55 -19.37 1.94
C ILE A 24 5.43 -20.88 1.81
N LEU A 25 4.35 -21.47 2.35
CA LEU A 25 4.10 -22.91 2.29
C LEU A 25 3.91 -23.38 0.85
N PHE A 26 3.14 -22.65 0.04
CA PHE A 26 2.95 -22.93 -1.37
C PHE A 26 4.28 -22.91 -2.13
N CYS A 27 5.10 -21.87 -1.97
CA CYS A 27 6.39 -21.74 -2.62
C CYS A 27 7.33 -22.89 -2.24
N ARG A 28 7.34 -23.30 -0.96
CA ARG A 28 8.12 -24.45 -0.50
C ARG A 28 7.63 -25.77 -1.06
N TRP A 29 6.33 -25.99 -1.04
CA TRP A 29 5.72 -27.22 -1.55
C TRP A 29 5.93 -27.39 -3.06
N ARG A 30 5.72 -26.30 -3.82
CA ARG A 30 5.87 -26.27 -5.28
C ARG A 30 7.30 -26.00 -5.74
N ARG A 31 8.25 -25.80 -4.83
CA ARG A 31 9.64 -25.44 -5.10
C ARG A 31 9.78 -24.21 -6.01
N GLN A 32 8.88 -23.24 -5.85
CA GLN A 32 8.91 -21.99 -6.60
C GLN A 32 9.67 -20.92 -5.83
N PRO A 33 10.42 -20.03 -6.50
CA PRO A 33 11.09 -18.90 -5.85
C PRO A 33 10.06 -17.91 -5.32
N PHE A 34 10.15 -17.63 -4.01
CA PHE A 34 9.17 -16.78 -3.30
C PHE A 34 8.98 -15.41 -3.94
N TRP A 35 10.07 -14.76 -4.30
CA TRP A 35 10.04 -13.40 -4.86
C TRP A 35 9.38 -13.34 -6.25
N ASP A 36 9.56 -14.37 -7.08
CA ASP A 36 8.92 -14.42 -8.40
C ASP A 36 7.41 -14.59 -8.28
N VAL A 37 6.98 -15.46 -7.35
CA VAL A 37 5.54 -15.65 -7.09
C VAL A 37 4.93 -14.38 -6.50
N LEU A 38 5.63 -13.72 -5.58
CA LEU A 38 5.18 -12.45 -5.00
C LEU A 38 5.05 -11.35 -6.07
N ASP A 39 6.02 -11.24 -6.98
CA ASP A 39 6.00 -10.27 -8.09
C ASP A 39 4.80 -10.47 -9.03
N VAL A 40 4.36 -11.71 -9.23
CA VAL A 40 3.13 -12.01 -10.00
C VAL A 40 1.87 -11.62 -9.23
N LEU A 41 1.88 -11.69 -7.90
CA LEU A 41 0.72 -11.42 -7.06
C LEU A 41 0.48 -9.94 -6.78
N VAL A 42 1.53 -9.12 -6.66
CA VAL A 42 1.39 -7.72 -6.22
C VAL A 42 0.49 -6.86 -7.11
N PRO A 43 0.41 -7.01 -8.45
CA PRO A 43 -0.59 -6.29 -9.24
C PRO A 43 -2.03 -6.61 -8.80
N SER A 44 -2.34 -7.88 -8.53
CA SER A 44 -3.66 -8.29 -8.06
C SER A 44 -3.98 -7.74 -6.67
N VAL A 45 -2.97 -7.61 -5.81
CA VAL A 45 -3.12 -6.97 -4.49
C VAL A 45 -3.47 -5.49 -4.64
N ALA A 46 -2.77 -4.76 -5.52
CA ALA A 46 -3.06 -3.35 -5.79
C ALA A 46 -4.49 -3.15 -6.33
N LEU A 47 -4.92 -4.02 -7.25
CA LEU A 47 -6.29 -4.00 -7.77
C LEU A 47 -7.32 -4.30 -6.67
N GLY A 48 -7.07 -5.33 -5.86
CA GLY A 48 -7.94 -5.70 -4.73
C GLY A 48 -8.06 -4.56 -3.72
N GLN A 49 -6.97 -3.85 -3.44
CA GLN A 49 -6.99 -2.66 -2.58
C GLN A 49 -7.84 -1.53 -3.19
N ALA A 50 -7.68 -1.25 -4.50
CA ALA A 50 -8.49 -0.23 -5.18
C ALA A 50 -9.99 -0.51 -5.07
N ILE A 51 -10.40 -1.76 -5.29
CA ILE A 51 -11.80 -2.19 -5.17
C ILE A 51 -12.25 -2.17 -3.70
N GLY A 52 -11.42 -2.65 -2.78
CA GLY A 52 -11.74 -2.72 -1.36
C GLY A 52 -12.03 -1.36 -0.70
N ARG A 53 -11.45 -0.26 -1.24
CA ARG A 53 -11.73 1.11 -0.74
C ARG A 53 -13.18 1.55 -0.94
N TRP A 54 -13.91 0.97 -1.85
CA TRP A 54 -15.33 1.23 -2.00
C TRP A 54 -16.16 0.72 -0.82
N GLY A 55 -15.66 -0.28 -0.07
CA GLY A 55 -16.25 -0.68 1.21
C GLY A 55 -16.31 0.49 2.21
N ASN A 56 -15.27 1.31 2.29
CA ASN A 56 -15.26 2.49 3.14
C ASN A 56 -16.35 3.52 2.75
N PHE A 57 -16.62 3.67 1.44
CA PHE A 57 -17.70 4.50 0.95
C PHE A 57 -19.07 3.99 1.44
N PHE A 58 -19.36 2.71 1.27
CA PHE A 58 -20.64 2.13 1.69
C PHE A 58 -20.83 2.13 3.20
N ASN A 59 -19.73 2.00 3.96
CA ASN A 59 -19.75 2.03 5.43
C ASN A 59 -19.72 3.46 6.00
N SER A 60 -19.57 4.50 5.17
CA SER A 60 -19.37 5.90 5.62
C SER A 60 -18.25 6.03 6.64
N GLU A 61 -17.10 5.40 6.38
CA GLU A 61 -15.93 5.37 7.27
C GLU A 61 -14.64 5.81 6.56
N ALA A 62 -13.58 6.09 7.33
CA ALA A 62 -12.24 6.42 6.83
C ALA A 62 -12.20 7.59 5.83
N PHE A 63 -13.10 8.56 5.94
CA PHE A 63 -13.12 9.80 5.16
C PHE A 63 -12.12 10.83 5.72
N GLY A 64 -11.87 11.89 4.97
CA GLY A 64 -10.90 12.93 5.34
C GLY A 64 -11.52 14.11 6.07
N VAL A 65 -10.73 15.17 6.27
CA VAL A 65 -11.19 16.44 6.91
C VAL A 65 -12.32 17.09 6.11
N PRO A 66 -13.12 17.98 6.75
CA PRO A 66 -14.15 18.77 6.05
C PRO A 66 -13.58 19.52 4.84
N THR A 67 -14.37 19.61 3.76
CA THR A 67 -13.95 20.27 2.52
C THR A 67 -15.13 20.85 1.74
N ASP A 68 -14.84 21.91 0.95
CA ASP A 68 -15.80 22.53 0.03
C ASP A 68 -15.51 22.21 -1.45
N LEU A 69 -14.61 21.27 -1.71
CA LEU A 69 -14.26 20.88 -3.08
C LEU A 69 -15.48 20.38 -3.87
N PRO A 70 -15.51 20.53 -5.21
CA PRO A 70 -16.66 20.11 -6.04
C PRO A 70 -17.01 18.62 -5.95
N TRP A 71 -16.05 17.77 -5.58
CA TRP A 71 -16.21 16.32 -5.44
C TRP A 71 -16.29 15.85 -3.99
N LYS A 72 -16.69 16.74 -3.08
CA LYS A 72 -16.87 16.45 -1.65
C LYS A 72 -17.87 15.33 -1.42
N LEU A 73 -17.60 14.51 -0.39
CA LEU A 73 -18.43 13.39 0.01
C LEU A 73 -19.38 13.81 1.15
N PHE A 74 -20.67 13.58 0.96
CA PHE A 74 -21.64 13.73 2.04
C PHE A 74 -21.54 12.57 3.02
N ILE A 75 -21.46 12.87 4.33
CA ILE A 75 -21.44 11.86 5.40
C ILE A 75 -22.71 12.05 6.26
N PRO A 76 -23.49 10.98 6.49
CA PRO A 76 -24.66 11.01 7.37
C PRO A 76 -24.31 11.46 8.80
N ALA A 77 -25.20 12.16 9.46
CA ALA A 77 -24.97 12.75 10.79
C ALA A 77 -24.51 11.72 11.85
N GLN A 78 -25.06 10.49 11.78
CA GLN A 78 -24.70 9.41 12.70
C GLN A 78 -23.26 8.88 12.53
N SER A 79 -22.64 9.11 11.37
CA SER A 79 -21.27 8.67 11.07
C SER A 79 -20.25 9.77 11.24
N ARG A 80 -20.68 11.00 11.59
CA ARG A 80 -19.78 12.16 11.78
C ARG A 80 -19.12 12.11 13.15
N PRO A 81 -17.81 12.37 13.26
CA PRO A 81 -17.15 12.56 14.54
C PRO A 81 -17.74 13.78 15.27
N VAL A 82 -17.81 13.73 16.60
CA VAL A 82 -18.36 14.79 17.43
C VAL A 82 -17.75 16.16 17.12
N MET A 83 -16.44 16.19 16.90
CA MET A 83 -15.67 17.41 16.58
C MET A 83 -16.10 18.06 15.25
N TYR A 84 -16.67 17.30 14.30
CA TYR A 84 -17.14 17.76 12.99
C TYR A 84 -18.65 17.54 12.80
N SER A 85 -19.41 17.54 13.89
CA SER A 85 -20.86 17.28 13.87
C SER A 85 -21.64 18.29 13.00
N THR A 86 -21.14 19.52 12.87
CA THR A 86 -21.73 20.60 12.06
C THR A 86 -21.33 20.53 10.58
N SER A 87 -20.28 19.78 10.24
CA SER A 87 -19.81 19.62 8.85
C SER A 87 -20.54 18.49 8.18
N GLU A 88 -21.00 18.70 6.93
CA GLU A 88 -21.73 17.69 6.17
C GLU A 88 -20.87 17.02 5.09
N PHE A 89 -19.84 17.73 4.63
CA PHE A 89 -19.05 17.33 3.48
C PHE A 89 -17.57 17.18 3.83
N PHE A 90 -16.99 16.09 3.35
CA PHE A 90 -15.65 15.65 3.70
C PHE A 90 -14.85 15.21 2.45
N HIS A 91 -13.52 15.15 2.58
CA HIS A 91 -12.66 14.60 1.53
C HIS A 91 -12.96 13.11 1.30
N PRO A 92 -13.23 12.67 0.05
CA PRO A 92 -13.46 11.26 -0.30
C PRO A 92 -12.13 10.50 -0.37
N THR A 93 -11.50 10.25 0.77
CA THR A 93 -10.20 9.57 0.81
C THR A 93 -10.24 8.18 0.21
N PHE A 94 -11.39 7.47 0.30
CA PHE A 94 -11.61 6.19 -0.38
C PHE A 94 -11.37 6.30 -1.90
N LEU A 95 -11.84 7.38 -2.51
CA LEU A 95 -11.69 7.62 -3.95
C LEU A 95 -10.22 7.91 -4.31
N TYR A 96 -9.55 8.73 -3.50
CA TYR A 96 -8.13 9.03 -3.69
C TYR A 96 -7.28 7.77 -3.59
N GLU A 97 -7.52 6.93 -2.56
CA GLU A 97 -6.84 5.66 -2.39
C GLU A 97 -7.17 4.68 -3.52
N SER A 98 -8.41 4.63 -3.98
CA SER A 98 -8.81 3.76 -5.09
C SER A 98 -8.11 4.15 -6.39
N ILE A 99 -8.12 5.44 -6.75
CA ILE A 99 -7.45 5.95 -7.96
C ILE A 99 -5.93 5.70 -7.86
N TRP A 100 -5.31 5.99 -6.70
CA TRP A 100 -3.89 5.76 -6.51
C TRP A 100 -3.51 4.29 -6.71
N ASN A 101 -4.26 3.37 -6.12
CA ASN A 101 -4.01 1.94 -6.28
C ASN A 101 -4.29 1.45 -7.71
N LEU A 102 -5.24 2.02 -8.44
CA LEU A 102 -5.46 1.73 -9.86
C LEU A 102 -4.28 2.20 -10.73
N LEU A 103 -3.73 3.39 -10.45
CA LEU A 103 -2.53 3.87 -11.14
C LEU A 103 -1.32 2.98 -10.85
N LEU A 104 -1.16 2.57 -9.58
CA LEU A 104 -0.12 1.63 -9.18
C LEU A 104 -0.29 0.26 -9.86
N PHE A 105 -1.52 -0.27 -9.92
CA PHE A 105 -1.84 -1.47 -10.68
C PHE A 105 -1.44 -1.34 -12.15
N GLY A 106 -1.81 -0.24 -12.79
CA GLY A 106 -1.44 0.05 -14.18
C GLY A 106 0.08 0.06 -14.39
N LEU A 107 0.82 0.73 -13.50
CA LEU A 107 2.28 0.74 -13.52
C LEU A 107 2.87 -0.67 -13.39
N LEU A 108 2.40 -1.45 -12.41
CA LEU A 108 2.86 -2.83 -12.20
C LEU A 108 2.56 -3.72 -13.41
N MET A 109 1.38 -3.57 -14.04
CA MET A 109 1.04 -4.31 -15.27
C MET A 109 1.92 -3.92 -16.46
N LEU A 110 2.30 -2.64 -16.57
CA LEU A 110 3.26 -2.19 -17.60
C LEU A 110 4.65 -2.82 -17.38
N LEU A 111 5.12 -2.83 -16.13
CA LEU A 111 6.39 -3.45 -15.76
C LEU A 111 6.35 -4.97 -16.00
N PHE A 112 5.27 -5.63 -15.62
CA PHE A 112 5.06 -7.05 -15.85
C PHE A 112 5.16 -7.39 -17.35
N ARG A 113 4.43 -6.66 -18.19
CA ARG A 113 4.48 -6.84 -19.66
C ARG A 113 5.87 -6.58 -20.22
N ARG A 114 6.62 -5.60 -19.70
CA ARG A 114 8.01 -5.36 -20.10
C ARG A 114 8.91 -6.53 -19.73
N GLY A 115 8.77 -7.06 -18.51
CA GLY A 115 9.51 -8.25 -18.06
C GLY A 115 9.26 -9.47 -18.94
N LEU A 116 8.01 -9.69 -19.39
CA LEU A 116 7.65 -10.77 -20.31
C LEU A 116 8.27 -10.61 -21.70
N LYS A 117 8.31 -9.35 -22.23
CA LYS A 117 8.87 -9.08 -23.56
C LYS A 117 10.40 -9.12 -23.59
N ALA A 118 11.04 -8.79 -22.47
CA ALA A 118 12.50 -8.76 -22.36
C ALA A 118 12.91 -9.51 -21.05
N PRO A 119 12.96 -10.85 -21.11
CA PRO A 119 13.34 -11.66 -19.96
C PRO A 119 14.69 -11.22 -19.40
N GLY A 120 14.78 -11.14 -18.07
CA GLY A 120 16.00 -10.73 -17.40
C GLY A 120 16.14 -9.22 -17.20
N THR A 121 15.27 -8.35 -17.71
CA THR A 121 15.32 -6.89 -17.45
C THR A 121 14.96 -6.53 -16.02
N LEU A 122 13.98 -7.22 -15.44
CA LEU A 122 13.55 -7.03 -14.06
C LEU A 122 14.14 -8.13 -13.18
N PRO A 123 14.86 -7.77 -12.10
CA PRO A 123 15.28 -8.76 -11.10
C PRO A 123 14.08 -9.27 -10.31
N SER A 124 14.15 -10.52 -9.88
CA SER A 124 13.19 -11.14 -8.97
C SER A 124 13.02 -10.30 -7.70
N GLY A 125 11.79 -9.98 -7.32
CA GLY A 125 11.46 -9.09 -6.21
C GLY A 125 11.37 -7.59 -6.59
N ALA A 126 11.69 -7.20 -7.83
CA ALA A 126 11.66 -5.80 -8.22
C ALA A 126 10.24 -5.22 -8.24
N MET A 127 9.25 -5.99 -8.73
CA MET A 127 7.86 -5.54 -8.75
C MET A 127 7.29 -5.41 -7.34
N SER A 128 7.68 -6.31 -6.44
CA SER A 128 7.32 -6.26 -5.01
C SER A 128 7.88 -5.00 -4.33
N CYS A 129 9.12 -4.62 -4.64
CA CYS A 129 9.71 -3.38 -4.15
C CYS A 129 9.01 -2.14 -4.73
N VAL A 130 8.69 -2.13 -6.03
CA VAL A 130 7.94 -1.03 -6.67
C VAL A 130 6.55 -0.89 -6.04
N TYR A 131 5.86 -2.00 -5.80
CA TYR A 131 4.58 -1.98 -5.09
C TYR A 131 4.73 -1.40 -3.68
N LEU A 132 5.73 -1.84 -2.93
CA LEU A 132 5.98 -1.36 -1.57
C LEU A 132 6.19 0.15 -1.53
N VAL A 133 7.03 0.67 -2.43
CA VAL A 133 7.27 2.12 -2.56
C VAL A 133 6.00 2.85 -2.98
N GLY A 134 5.34 2.41 -4.05
CA GLY A 134 4.17 3.07 -4.62
C GLY A 134 2.99 3.11 -3.65
N TYR A 135 2.67 2.00 -3.01
CA TYR A 135 1.61 1.93 -2.01
C TYR A 135 1.92 2.85 -0.80
N SER A 136 3.14 2.79 -0.28
CA SER A 136 3.52 3.56 0.90
C SER A 136 3.56 5.06 0.62
N LEU A 137 3.96 5.51 -0.58
CA LEU A 137 3.88 6.91 -0.99
C LEU A 137 2.43 7.40 -0.98
N GLY A 138 1.49 6.60 -1.50
CA GLY A 138 0.06 6.92 -1.43
C GLY A 138 -0.42 7.08 0.02
N ARG A 139 -0.01 6.19 0.92
CA ARG A 139 -0.37 6.27 2.34
C ARG A 139 0.19 7.50 3.04
N VAL A 140 1.40 7.95 2.71
CA VAL A 140 2.01 9.13 3.35
C VAL A 140 1.14 10.38 3.18
N TRP A 141 0.69 10.68 1.95
CA TRP A 141 -0.07 11.91 1.71
C TRP A 141 -1.56 11.76 2.06
N ILE A 142 -2.18 10.60 1.80
CA ILE A 142 -3.59 10.38 2.11
C ILE A 142 -3.83 10.37 3.63
N GLU A 143 -2.91 9.78 4.41
CA GLU A 143 -2.98 9.80 5.87
C GLU A 143 -2.96 11.23 6.41
N GLY A 144 -2.34 12.17 5.69
CA GLY A 144 -2.38 13.59 6.02
C GLY A 144 -3.78 14.20 5.99
N LEU A 145 -4.69 13.65 5.19
CA LEU A 145 -6.07 14.11 5.04
C LEU A 145 -7.06 13.42 5.99
N ARG A 146 -6.68 12.29 6.62
CA ARG A 146 -7.59 11.51 7.48
C ARG A 146 -7.83 12.19 8.81
N ILE A 147 -9.07 12.02 9.31
CA ILE A 147 -9.52 12.56 10.60
C ILE A 147 -9.33 11.61 11.79
N ASP A 148 -8.97 10.35 11.51
CA ASP A 148 -8.81 9.26 12.48
C ASP A 148 -7.37 8.69 12.52
N PRO A 149 -6.32 9.54 12.56
CA PRO A 149 -4.95 9.04 12.58
C PRO A 149 -4.61 8.39 13.93
N LEU A 150 -3.88 7.29 13.90
CA LEU A 150 -3.21 6.74 15.08
C LEU A 150 -1.92 7.53 15.34
N CYS A 151 -1.79 8.13 16.53
CA CYS A 151 -0.70 9.02 16.88
C CYS A 151 0.10 8.54 18.08
N ILE A 152 1.40 8.80 18.06
CA ILE A 152 2.27 8.65 19.23
C ILE A 152 2.44 10.02 19.86
N GLY A 153 2.16 10.14 21.17
CA GLY A 153 2.38 11.37 21.94
C GLY A 153 1.19 12.34 22.00
N SER A 154 0.08 12.06 21.30
CA SER A 154 -1.16 12.82 21.42
C SER A 154 -2.38 11.94 21.25
N LEU A 155 -3.53 12.38 21.80
CA LEU A 155 -4.79 11.65 21.65
C LEU A 155 -5.47 12.03 20.31
N PRO A 156 -6.11 11.05 19.62
CA PRO A 156 -6.96 11.35 18.47
C PRO A 156 -8.10 12.32 18.87
N PRO A 157 -8.58 13.17 17.95
CA PRO A 157 -8.36 13.15 16.51
C PRO A 157 -7.28 14.10 15.99
N ALA A 158 -6.76 15.01 16.82
CA ALA A 158 -6.01 16.15 16.29
C ALA A 158 -4.53 15.88 16.00
N CYS A 159 -3.89 14.87 16.58
CA CYS A 159 -2.43 14.64 16.48
C CYS A 159 -1.56 15.91 16.67
N ASP A 160 -2.01 16.84 17.51
CA ASP A 160 -1.29 18.10 17.72
C ASP A 160 0.09 17.83 18.34
N GLY A 161 1.13 18.02 17.53
CA GLY A 161 2.51 17.72 17.93
C GLY A 161 2.91 16.23 17.95
N GLY A 162 1.99 15.31 17.64
CA GLY A 162 2.26 13.87 17.61
C GLY A 162 2.71 13.35 16.24
N ILE A 163 3.39 12.20 16.25
CA ILE A 163 3.80 11.51 15.01
C ILE A 163 2.71 10.53 14.59
N ARG A 164 2.21 10.65 13.37
CA ARG A 164 1.27 9.69 12.78
C ARG A 164 1.97 8.37 12.48
N ILE A 165 1.57 7.29 13.17
CA ILE A 165 2.20 5.97 13.06
C ILE A 165 2.18 5.47 11.60
N ALA A 166 1.07 5.65 10.90
CA ALA A 166 0.94 5.21 9.51
C ALA A 166 1.91 5.94 8.57
N GLN A 167 2.19 7.24 8.80
CA GLN A 167 3.18 7.98 8.01
C GLN A 167 4.60 7.48 8.31
N LEU A 168 4.95 7.29 9.58
CA LEU A 168 6.26 6.77 9.98
C LEU A 168 6.53 5.40 9.37
N MET A 169 5.56 4.48 9.50
CA MET A 169 5.65 3.15 8.89
C MET A 169 5.77 3.23 7.36
N SER A 170 5.00 4.10 6.73
CA SER A 170 5.04 4.26 5.27
C SER A 170 6.38 4.82 4.79
N CYS A 171 6.96 5.80 5.48
CA CYS A 171 8.30 6.31 5.15
C CYS A 171 9.37 5.22 5.31
N THR A 172 9.27 4.40 6.36
CA THR A 172 10.18 3.25 6.55
C THR A 172 10.04 2.24 5.40
N LEU A 173 8.81 1.92 4.98
CA LEU A 173 8.57 0.99 3.88
C LEU A 173 9.04 1.56 2.54
N VAL A 174 8.91 2.87 2.29
CA VAL A 174 9.51 3.54 1.12
C VAL A 174 11.02 3.36 1.12
N ALA A 175 11.69 3.64 2.25
CA ALA A 175 13.13 3.49 2.36
C ALA A 175 13.57 2.04 2.10
N LEU A 176 12.89 1.06 2.70
CA LEU A 176 13.17 -0.37 2.48
C LEU A 176 12.94 -0.79 1.02
N GLY A 177 11.87 -0.32 0.38
CA GLY A 177 11.59 -0.62 -1.02
C GLY A 177 12.63 -0.03 -1.97
N VAL A 178 13.06 1.22 -1.73
CA VAL A 178 14.12 1.88 -2.53
C VAL A 178 15.47 1.18 -2.34
N LEU A 179 15.84 0.87 -1.09
CA LEU A 179 17.07 0.12 -0.80
C LEU A 179 17.03 -1.28 -1.41
N GLY A 180 15.87 -1.95 -1.36
CA GLY A 180 15.66 -3.25 -2.00
C GLY A 180 15.87 -3.17 -3.52
N LEU A 181 15.27 -2.19 -4.20
CA LEU A 181 15.49 -1.96 -5.63
C LEU A 181 16.98 -1.70 -5.93
N TRP A 182 17.59 -0.78 -5.20
CA TRP A 182 18.99 -0.46 -5.37
C TRP A 182 19.87 -1.70 -5.25
N TRP A 183 19.68 -2.52 -4.20
CA TRP A 183 20.43 -3.74 -3.98
C TRP A 183 20.21 -4.81 -5.08
N LEU A 184 18.96 -5.01 -5.51
CA LEU A 184 18.62 -5.95 -6.59
C LEU A 184 19.30 -5.58 -7.90
N TYR A 185 19.34 -4.29 -8.25
CA TYR A 185 19.99 -3.82 -9.48
C TYR A 185 21.52 -3.82 -9.37
N GLN A 186 22.10 -3.60 -8.19
CA GLN A 186 23.55 -3.74 -7.99
C GLN A 186 24.02 -5.18 -8.20
N ARG A 187 23.26 -6.16 -7.69
CA ARG A 187 23.58 -7.59 -7.89
C ARG A 187 23.49 -8.03 -9.35
N LYS A 188 22.73 -7.34 -10.17
CA LYS A 188 22.61 -7.62 -11.61
C LYS A 188 23.75 -7.06 -12.45
N ARG A 189 24.55 -6.12 -11.94
CA ARG A 189 25.70 -5.58 -12.69
C ARG A 189 26.70 -6.73 -12.88
N PRO A 190 27.11 -7.05 -14.14
CA PRO A 190 28.21 -7.98 -14.35
C PRO A 190 29.42 -7.45 -13.59
N LEU A 191 30.15 -8.31 -12.92
CA LEU A 191 31.46 -7.96 -12.37
C LEU A 191 32.31 -7.41 -13.54
N PRO A 192 33.09 -6.31 -13.34
CA PRO A 192 34.01 -5.86 -14.37
C PRO A 192 34.91 -7.04 -14.72
N ASP A 193 35.04 -7.29 -16.01
CA ASP A 193 35.88 -8.37 -16.53
C ASP A 193 37.32 -8.15 -16.02
N PRO A 194 37.88 -9.05 -15.20
CA PRO A 194 39.23 -8.88 -14.65
C PRO A 194 40.31 -8.93 -15.76
N SER A 195 39.96 -9.32 -16.98
CA SER A 195 40.91 -9.51 -18.07
C SER A 195 41.31 -8.20 -18.81
N GLY A 196 40.61 -7.07 -18.60
CA GLY A 196 41.01 -5.77 -19.14
C GLY A 196 41.14 -5.71 -20.68
N GLN A 197 40.70 -6.71 -21.41
CA GLN A 197 40.82 -6.74 -22.88
C GLN A 197 39.70 -5.89 -23.49
N ARG A 198 40.05 -4.63 -23.75
CA ARG A 198 39.30 -3.80 -24.68
C ARG A 198 39.68 -4.27 -26.11
N SER A 199 38.72 -4.84 -26.77
CA SER A 199 38.79 -5.00 -28.24
C SER A 199 38.28 -3.72 -28.92
#